data_c0905d933d74e160b898d8a94d79014c
#
_entry.id   c0905d933d74e160b898d8a94d79014c
#
_cell.length_a   1.000
_cell.length_b   1.000
_cell.length_c   1.000
_cell.angle_alpha   90.00
_cell.angle_beta   90.00
_cell.angle_gamma   90.00
#
_symmetry.space_group_name_H-M   'P 1'
#
loop_
_entity.id
_entity.type
_entity.pdbx_description
1 polymer ?
#
loop_
_entity_poly.entity_id
_entity_poly.type
_entity_poly.pdbx_seq_one_letter_code
_entity_poly.pdbx_strand_id
1 'polypeptide(L)'
;MDELRRLTAQMAREGIRRLLVLSGDDAWTQLQAQQIRTALAGDGLWVSPQPMPAPYVPPADLISLLGREYQHAFFDARAGFDVAAFAALAGTLRAGSWLVLL
;
A
#
# COMPACT_ATOMS: atom_id res chain seq x y z
N MET A 1 -13.15 -9.53 -7.06
CA MET A 1 -11.75 -9.48 -6.62
C MET A 1 -11.06 -10.83 -6.48
N ASP A 2 -11.61 -11.87 -7.09
CA ASP A 2 -10.99 -13.20 -7.04
C ASP A 2 -9.65 -13.26 -7.77
N GLU A 3 -9.53 -12.51 -8.87
CA GLU A 3 -8.26 -12.38 -9.60
C GLU A 3 -7.15 -11.81 -8.72
N LEU A 4 -7.46 -10.79 -7.94
CA LEU A 4 -6.50 -10.17 -7.04
C LEU A 4 -6.05 -11.15 -5.95
N ARG A 5 -6.99 -11.91 -5.37
CA ARG A 5 -6.67 -12.91 -4.34
C ARG A 5 -5.81 -14.03 -4.89
N ARG A 6 -6.13 -14.52 -6.09
CA ARG A 6 -5.37 -15.57 -6.75
C ARG A 6 -3.95 -15.11 -7.04
N LEU A 7 -3.81 -13.89 -7.57
CA LEU A 7 -2.51 -13.31 -7.87
C LEU A 7 -1.68 -13.11 -6.61
N THR A 8 -2.30 -12.67 -5.52
CA THR A 8 -1.63 -12.50 -4.24
C THR A 8 -1.08 -13.82 -3.71
N ALA A 9 -1.86 -14.88 -3.78
CA ALA A 9 -1.41 -16.21 -3.37
C ALA A 9 -0.24 -16.70 -4.22
N GLN A 10 -0.29 -16.46 -5.52
CA GLN A 10 0.79 -16.79 -6.44
C GLN A 10 2.08 -16.02 -6.09
N MET A 11 1.97 -14.73 -5.78
CA MET A 11 3.09 -13.90 -5.38
C MET A 11 3.79 -14.47 -4.14
N ALA A 12 3.00 -14.88 -3.15
CA ALA A 12 3.55 -15.48 -1.94
C ALA A 12 4.32 -16.76 -2.23
N ARG A 13 3.78 -17.63 -3.11
CA ARG A 13 4.44 -18.86 -3.51
C ARG A 13 5.72 -18.62 -4.29
N GLU A 14 5.75 -17.60 -5.14
CA GLU A 14 6.89 -17.28 -5.99
C GLU A 14 7.94 -16.39 -5.30
N GLY A 15 7.66 -15.92 -4.09
CA GLY A 15 8.59 -15.08 -3.34
C GLY A 15 8.69 -13.66 -3.88
N ILE A 16 7.62 -13.13 -4.46
CA ILE A 16 7.60 -11.78 -5.05
C ILE A 16 6.60 -10.85 -4.36
N ARG A 17 6.83 -9.57 -4.55
CA ARG A 17 5.91 -8.48 -4.19
C ARG A 17 5.64 -7.64 -5.43
N ARG A 18 4.51 -6.94 -5.46
CA ARG A 18 4.10 -6.16 -6.63
C ARG A 18 3.72 -4.74 -6.27
N LEU A 19 3.95 -3.85 -7.23
CA LEU A 19 3.49 -2.47 -7.20
C LEU A 19 2.25 -2.36 -8.08
N LEU A 20 1.20 -1.74 -7.55
CA LEU A 20 0.00 -1.40 -8.30
C LEU A 20 -0.15 0.13 -8.29
N VAL A 21 -0.19 0.74 -9.46
CA VAL A 21 -0.36 2.18 -9.60
C VAL A 21 -1.81 2.47 -9.98
N LEU A 22 -2.47 3.32 -9.21
CA LEU A 22 -3.82 3.81 -9.50
C LEU A 22 -3.73 5.23 -10.03
N SER A 23 -4.17 5.44 -11.26
CA SER A 23 -4.13 6.74 -11.94
C SER A 23 -5.54 7.13 -12.37
N GLY A 24 -5.98 8.31 -11.97
CA GLY A 24 -7.31 8.84 -12.24
C GLY A 24 -7.61 10.03 -11.34
N ASP A 25 -8.88 10.47 -11.29
CA ASP A 25 -9.25 11.53 -10.35
C ASP A 25 -9.20 11.02 -8.90
N ASP A 26 -9.19 11.98 -7.96
CA ASP A 26 -9.01 11.67 -6.54
C ASP A 26 -10.13 10.77 -5.99
N ALA A 27 -11.36 11.03 -6.36
CA ALA A 27 -12.49 10.24 -5.87
C ALA A 27 -12.41 8.79 -6.36
N TRP A 28 -12.06 8.60 -7.62
CA TRP A 28 -11.93 7.27 -8.21
C TRP A 28 -10.76 6.49 -7.59
N THR A 29 -9.58 7.12 -7.49
CA THR A 29 -8.40 6.45 -6.92
C THR A 29 -8.64 6.07 -5.47
N GLN A 30 -9.27 6.95 -4.69
CA GLN A 30 -9.60 6.67 -3.29
C GLN A 30 -10.55 5.47 -3.18
N LEU A 31 -11.58 5.44 -4.00
CA LEU A 31 -12.55 4.34 -3.99
C LEU A 31 -11.88 3.02 -4.38
N GLN A 32 -11.07 3.02 -5.43
CA GLN A 32 -10.37 1.82 -5.86
C GLN A 32 -9.41 1.31 -4.80
N ALA A 33 -8.65 2.20 -4.16
CA ALA A 33 -7.72 1.82 -3.10
C ALA A 33 -8.45 1.20 -1.92
N GLN A 34 -9.60 1.74 -1.51
CA GLN A 34 -10.40 1.19 -0.43
C GLN A 34 -10.97 -0.18 -0.77
N GLN A 35 -11.41 -0.38 -2.01
CA GLN A 35 -11.91 -1.68 -2.47
C GLN A 35 -10.80 -2.74 -2.47
N ILE A 36 -9.62 -2.37 -2.92
CA ILE A 36 -8.45 -3.25 -2.89
C ILE A 36 -8.10 -3.60 -1.44
N ARG A 37 -8.07 -2.62 -0.54
CA ARG A 37 -7.79 -2.85 0.88
C ARG A 37 -8.77 -3.84 1.49
N THR A 38 -10.04 -3.72 1.17
CA THR A 38 -11.08 -4.63 1.67
C THR A 38 -10.92 -6.04 1.11
N ALA A 39 -10.47 -6.16 -0.14
CA ALA A 39 -10.32 -7.46 -0.80
C ALA A 39 -9.07 -8.22 -0.35
N LEU A 40 -8.04 -7.52 0.13
CA LEU A 40 -6.79 -8.14 0.53
C LEU A 40 -6.85 -8.61 1.98
N ALA A 41 -6.40 -9.84 2.22
CA ALA A 41 -6.22 -10.36 3.57
C ALA A 41 -4.95 -9.81 4.19
N GLY A 42 -4.95 -9.67 5.52
CA GLY A 42 -3.80 -9.17 6.27
C GLY A 42 -3.86 -7.67 6.54
N ASP A 43 -2.87 -7.18 7.24
CA ASP A 43 -2.80 -5.78 7.65
C ASP A 43 -2.43 -4.89 6.47
N GLY A 44 -2.94 -3.66 6.48
CA GLY A 44 -2.58 -2.66 5.49
C GLY A 44 -2.29 -1.32 6.17
N LEU A 45 -1.18 -0.70 5.78
CA LEU A 45 -0.80 0.63 6.25
C LEU A 45 -1.05 1.66 5.16
N TRP A 46 -1.76 2.73 5.50
CA TRP A 46 -1.93 3.88 4.62
C TRP A 46 -0.87 4.93 4.95
N VAL A 47 -0.12 5.36 3.96
CA VAL A 47 0.85 6.47 4.09
C VAL A 47 0.30 7.64 3.29
N SER A 48 -0.16 8.68 3.99
CA SER A 48 -0.83 9.81 3.36
C SER A 48 -0.68 11.07 4.20
N PRO A 49 -0.56 12.26 3.56
CA PRO A 49 -0.62 13.53 4.28
C PRO A 49 -2.03 13.89 4.72
N GLN A 50 -3.04 13.18 4.25
CA GLN A 50 -4.45 13.39 4.58
C GLN A 50 -4.95 12.28 5.49
N PRO A 51 -5.99 12.53 6.32
CA PRO A 51 -6.61 11.46 7.11
C PRO A 51 -7.11 10.32 6.22
N MET A 52 -6.81 9.10 6.61
CA MET A 52 -7.18 7.88 5.90
C MET A 52 -7.71 6.85 6.90
N PRO A 53 -8.32 5.75 6.42
CA PRO A 53 -8.69 4.66 7.32
C PRO A 53 -7.49 4.16 8.12
N ALA A 54 -7.70 3.87 9.40
CA ALA A 54 -6.63 3.37 10.26
C ALA A 54 -6.24 1.94 9.86
N PRO A 55 -4.96 1.57 9.99
CA PRO A 55 -3.84 2.40 10.43
C PRO A 55 -3.30 3.29 9.29
N TYR A 56 -3.01 4.54 9.61
CA TYR A 56 -2.37 5.43 8.65
C TYR A 56 -1.32 6.30 9.32
N VAL A 57 -0.40 6.82 8.52
CA VAL A 57 0.68 7.69 8.99
C VAL A 57 1.03 8.69 7.89
N PRO A 58 1.35 9.96 8.25
CA PRO A 58 1.93 10.90 7.30
C PRO A 58 3.31 10.41 6.83
N PRO A 59 3.73 10.72 5.59
CA PRO A 59 5.04 10.28 5.09
C PRO A 59 6.20 10.69 5.99
N ALA A 60 6.12 11.87 6.61
CA ALA A 60 7.18 12.36 7.50
C ALA A 60 7.38 11.50 8.76
N ASP A 61 6.34 10.77 9.18
CA ASP A 61 6.37 9.96 10.40
C ASP A 61 6.63 8.48 10.13
N LEU A 62 6.82 8.11 8.85
CA LEU A 62 6.95 6.72 8.46
C LEU A 62 8.12 6.01 9.14
N ILE A 63 9.25 6.71 9.34
CA ILE A 63 10.45 6.13 9.94
C ILE A 63 10.16 5.58 11.34
N SER A 64 9.27 6.21 12.10
CA SER A 64 8.90 5.75 13.44
C SER A 64 8.19 4.40 13.44
N LEU A 65 7.67 3.97 12.30
CA LEU A 65 6.93 2.71 12.15
C LEU A 65 7.72 1.61 11.44
N LEU A 66 8.98 1.86 11.05
CA LEU A 66 9.76 0.89 10.27
C LEU A 66 10.06 -0.41 11.02
N GLY A 67 9.88 -0.45 12.33
CA GLY A 67 10.02 -1.69 13.10
C GLY A 67 8.78 -2.58 13.10
N ARG A 68 7.68 -2.12 12.51
CA ARG A 68 6.41 -2.86 12.45
C ARG A 68 6.23 -3.48 11.09
N GLU A 69 5.63 -4.67 11.05
CA GLU A 69 5.34 -5.36 9.81
C GLU A 69 3.89 -5.17 9.43
N TYR A 70 3.67 -4.79 8.16
CA TYR A 70 2.34 -4.76 7.55
C TYR A 70 2.38 -5.65 6.31
N GLN A 71 1.29 -6.36 6.05
CA GLN A 71 1.21 -7.23 4.88
C GLN A 71 1.16 -6.42 3.59
N HIS A 72 0.40 -5.33 3.59
CA HIS A 72 0.21 -4.47 2.42
C HIS A 72 0.39 -3.00 2.80
N ALA A 73 0.70 -2.17 1.81
CA ALA A 73 0.85 -0.74 2.02
C ALA A 73 0.18 0.03 0.89
N PHE A 74 -0.39 1.19 1.25
CA PHE A 74 -1.06 2.11 0.33
C PHE A 74 -0.37 3.46 0.48
N PHE A 75 0.30 3.92 -0.57
CA PHE A 75 1.08 5.15 -0.53
C PHE A 75 0.37 6.22 -1.37
N ASP A 76 -0.07 7.28 -0.71
CA ASP A 76 -0.78 8.39 -1.34
C ASP A 76 0.21 9.46 -1.79
N ALA A 77 0.44 9.54 -3.10
CA ALA A 77 1.33 10.53 -3.71
C ALA A 77 0.57 11.62 -4.48
N ARG A 78 -0.76 11.70 -4.32
CA ARG A 78 -1.59 12.63 -5.09
C ARG A 78 -1.26 14.09 -4.80
N ALA A 79 -0.84 14.41 -3.57
CA ALA A 79 -0.46 15.77 -3.18
C ALA A 79 1.05 16.03 -3.31
N GLY A 80 1.83 15.02 -3.62
CA GLY A 80 3.28 15.10 -3.76
C GLY A 80 3.92 13.75 -3.46
N PHE A 81 5.05 13.46 -4.10
CA PHE A 81 5.74 12.18 -3.96
C PHE A 81 6.99 12.31 -3.11
N ASP A 82 6.93 11.79 -1.89
CA ASP A 82 8.08 11.70 -1.00
C ASP A 82 8.88 10.43 -1.35
N VAL A 83 9.92 10.60 -2.15
CA VAL A 83 10.74 9.51 -2.66
C VAL A 83 11.40 8.72 -1.54
N ALA A 84 11.92 9.40 -0.51
CA ALA A 84 12.60 8.74 0.60
C ALA A 84 11.63 7.87 1.41
N ALA A 85 10.44 8.37 1.69
CA ALA A 85 9.41 7.62 2.39
C ALA A 85 8.96 6.41 1.57
N PHE A 86 8.75 6.58 0.27
CA PHE A 86 8.35 5.49 -0.62
C PHE A 86 9.41 4.40 -0.65
N ALA A 87 10.68 4.76 -0.80
CA ALA A 87 11.78 3.80 -0.84
C ALA A 87 11.90 3.03 0.48
N ALA A 88 11.78 3.73 1.61
CA ALA A 88 11.83 3.09 2.92
C ALA A 88 10.67 2.08 3.10
N LEU A 89 9.46 2.47 2.69
CA LEU A 89 8.29 1.60 2.77
C LEU A 89 8.45 0.37 1.88
N ALA A 90 8.87 0.57 0.62
CA ALA A 90 9.05 -0.52 -0.33
C ALA A 90 10.04 -1.56 0.17
N GLY A 91 11.09 -1.12 0.86
CA GLY A 91 12.11 -2.00 1.43
C GLY A 91 11.62 -2.88 2.59
N THR A 92 10.49 -2.54 3.22
CA THR A 92 9.95 -3.32 4.35
C THR A 92 8.95 -4.39 3.94
N LEU A 93 8.50 -4.38 2.70
CA LEU A 93 7.47 -5.31 2.23
C LEU A 93 8.08 -6.67 1.88
N ARG A 94 7.34 -7.72 2.18
CA ARG A 94 7.75 -9.12 1.97
C ARG A 94 6.97 -9.77 0.83
N ALA A 95 7.32 -11.02 0.53
CA ALA A 95 6.63 -11.79 -0.50
C ALA A 95 5.12 -11.86 -0.23
N GLY A 96 4.33 -11.73 -1.28
CA GLY A 96 2.87 -11.70 -1.18
C GLY A 96 2.31 -10.33 -0.83
N SER A 97 3.16 -9.30 -0.70
CA SER A 97 2.73 -7.94 -0.38
C SER A 97 2.43 -7.12 -1.62
N TRP A 98 1.40 -6.30 -1.51
CA TRP A 98 1.08 -5.27 -2.49
C TRP A 98 1.51 -3.90 -1.96
N LEU A 99 2.13 -3.12 -2.82
CA LEU A 99 2.32 -1.69 -2.61
C LEU A 99 1.44 -0.96 -3.61
N VAL A 100 0.41 -0.31 -3.11
CA VAL A 100 -0.56 0.41 -3.94
C VAL A 100 -0.21 1.90 -3.91
N LEU A 101 0.08 2.46 -5.08
CA LEU A 101 0.44 3.88 -5.23
C LEU A 101 -0.75 4.64 -5.81
N LEU A 102 -1.18 5.68 -5.08
CA LEU A 102 -2.24 6.60 -5.52
C LEU A 102 -1.64 7.88 -6.07
#